data_c4462e66350af42be214b8115d14b54a
#
_entry.id   c4462e66350af42be214b8115d14b54a
#
_cell.length_a   1.000
_cell.length_b   1.000
_cell.length_c   1.000
_cell.angle_alpha   90.00
_cell.angle_beta   90.00
_cell.angle_gamma   90.00
#
_symmetry.space_group_name_H-M   'P 1'
#
loop_
_entity.id
_entity.type
_entity.pdbx_description
1 polymer ?
#
loop_
_entity_poly.entity_id
_entity_poly.type
_entity_poly.pdbx_seq_one_letter_code
_entity_poly.pdbx_strand_id
1 'polypeptide(L)'
;MLVGHTGTVSFEYTAEVDVRYTDIDTYGHVNNATYATYFEEARIGYLHDVVDCGEALLSGSESGTGMVIANLEVDYIQPVQISDSVAVAVQVPRLGEKSFPFEYEVRTGDGVAATGETTVVTYDRDTESSRPIPEDWREAITKFEGL
;
A
#
# COMPACT_ATOMS: atom_id res chain seq x y z
N MET A 1 -18.66 3.82 -9.06
CA MET A 1 -18.40 3.93 -8.71
C MET A 1 -18.37 4.07 -8.33
N LEU A 2 -18.17 4.11 -8.35
CA LEU A 2 -17.94 4.35 -7.89
C LEU A 2 -18.00 4.57 -7.39
N VAL A 3 -17.94 4.59 -7.24
CA VAL A 3 -17.84 4.94 -6.68
C VAL A 3 -17.87 5.25 -6.22
N GLY A 4 -17.98 5.18 -5.98
CA GLY A 4 -17.73 5.55 -5.53
C GLY A 4 -17.64 6.10 -5.18
N HIS A 5 -17.57 6.19 -5.25
CA HIS A 5 -17.21 6.70 -5.07
C HIS A 5 -17.28 7.39 -5.03
N THR A 6 -17.33 7.34 -4.88
CA THR A 6 -17.22 8.00 -4.97
C THR A 6 -16.77 8.64 -5.21
N GLY A 7 -16.81 8.14 -5.44
CA GLY A 7 -15.84 8.70 -6.01
C GLY A 7 -15.18 9.83 -5.67
N THR A 8 -15.34 10.15 -4.92
CA THR A 8 -14.70 11.30 -4.51
C THR A 8 -13.33 11.06 -4.05
N VAL A 9 -12.93 9.83 -3.88
CA VAL A 9 -11.59 9.57 -3.44
C VAL A 9 -10.66 9.66 -4.63
N SER A 10 -9.75 10.61 -4.57
CA SER A 10 -8.81 10.84 -5.62
C SER A 10 -7.45 10.39 -5.13
N PHE A 11 -7.02 9.24 -5.58
CA PHE A 11 -5.71 8.72 -5.23
C PHE A 11 -4.64 9.46 -6.04
N GLU A 12 -3.70 10.07 -5.33
CA GLU A 12 -2.64 10.84 -5.96
C GLU A 12 -1.46 9.97 -6.38
N TYR A 13 -1.38 8.75 -5.91
CA TYR A 13 -0.25 7.86 -6.20
C TYR A 13 -0.75 6.54 -6.75
N THR A 14 -0.16 6.11 -7.85
CA THR A 14 -0.48 4.84 -8.48
C THR A 14 0.81 4.15 -8.87
N ALA A 15 0.90 2.87 -8.62
CA ALA A 15 2.04 2.05 -9.01
C ALA A 15 1.58 0.99 -9.99
N GLU A 16 2.38 0.73 -11.03
CA GLU A 16 2.09 -0.36 -11.94
C GLU A 16 2.70 -1.64 -11.39
N VAL A 17 1.96 -2.72 -11.53
CA VAL A 17 2.36 -4.02 -11.00
C VAL A 17 2.28 -5.04 -12.12
N ASP A 18 3.31 -5.86 -12.23
CA ASP A 18 3.33 -6.94 -13.22
C ASP A 18 2.69 -8.19 -12.63
N VAL A 19 1.73 -8.75 -13.35
CA VAL A 19 1.14 -10.02 -12.96
C VAL A 19 2.08 -11.11 -13.45
N ARG A 20 2.61 -11.90 -12.53
CA ARG A 20 3.55 -12.96 -12.85
C ARG A 20 2.81 -14.27 -13.01
N TYR A 21 3.40 -15.16 -13.79
CA TYR A 21 2.81 -16.50 -13.97
C TYR A 21 2.63 -17.19 -12.62
N THR A 22 3.57 -17.01 -11.70
CA THR A 22 3.51 -17.62 -10.38
C THR A 22 2.43 -17.01 -9.49
N ASP A 23 1.85 -15.87 -9.89
CA ASP A 23 0.75 -15.26 -9.15
C ASP A 23 -0.59 -15.95 -9.41
N ILE A 24 -0.66 -16.78 -10.46
CA ILE A 24 -1.91 -17.34 -10.95
C ILE A 24 -2.19 -18.68 -10.28
N ASP A 25 -3.43 -18.87 -9.80
CA ASP A 25 -3.83 -20.13 -9.20
C ASP A 25 -4.38 -21.10 -10.24
N THR A 26 -4.88 -22.24 -9.79
CA THR A 26 -5.38 -23.27 -10.70
C THR A 26 -6.62 -22.87 -11.45
N TYR A 27 -7.30 -21.80 -11.04
CA TYR A 27 -8.49 -21.30 -11.72
C TYR A 27 -8.15 -20.29 -12.80
N GLY A 28 -6.88 -19.96 -13.00
CA GLY A 28 -6.46 -19.00 -14.00
C GLY A 28 -6.55 -17.54 -13.56
N HIS A 29 -6.71 -17.30 -12.29
CA HIS A 29 -6.83 -15.97 -11.71
C HIS A 29 -5.71 -15.71 -10.72
N VAL A 30 -5.41 -14.45 -10.48
CA VAL A 30 -4.44 -14.10 -9.45
C VAL A 30 -4.92 -14.66 -8.11
N ASN A 31 -4.02 -15.37 -7.44
CA ASN A 31 -4.31 -15.98 -6.16
C ASN A 31 -4.70 -14.89 -5.15
N ASN A 32 -5.73 -15.16 -4.36
CA ASN A 32 -6.22 -14.17 -3.40
C ASN A 32 -5.13 -13.65 -2.47
N ALA A 33 -4.19 -14.49 -2.08
CA ALA A 33 -3.11 -14.09 -1.19
C ALA A 33 -2.10 -13.15 -1.85
N THR A 34 -2.03 -13.17 -3.17
CA THR A 34 -1.07 -12.35 -3.91
C THR A 34 -1.41 -10.86 -3.85
N TYR A 35 -2.66 -10.52 -3.57
CA TYR A 35 -3.06 -9.12 -3.46
C TYR A 35 -2.30 -8.40 -2.36
N ALA A 36 -1.96 -9.10 -1.28
CA ALA A 36 -1.14 -8.51 -0.22
C ALA A 36 0.24 -8.10 -0.76
N THR A 37 0.79 -8.90 -1.67
CA THR A 37 2.06 -8.57 -2.29
C THR A 37 1.93 -7.34 -3.20
N TYR A 38 0.84 -7.23 -3.93
CA TYR A 38 0.61 -6.05 -4.78
C TYR A 38 0.49 -4.79 -3.93
N PHE A 39 -0.19 -4.88 -2.79
CA PHE A 39 -0.28 -3.77 -1.86
C PHE A 39 1.11 -3.39 -1.34
N GLU A 40 1.93 -4.38 -1.01
CA GLU A 40 3.27 -4.15 -0.52
C GLU A 40 4.12 -3.42 -1.56
N GLU A 41 4.05 -3.87 -2.81
CA GLU A 41 4.81 -3.21 -3.87
C GLU A 41 4.40 -1.75 -4.03
N ALA A 42 3.10 -1.47 -3.99
CA ALA A 42 2.61 -0.10 -4.10
C ALA A 42 3.00 0.73 -2.89
N ARG A 43 2.94 0.14 -1.70
CA ARG A 43 3.32 0.83 -0.47
C ARG A 43 4.79 1.19 -0.47
N ILE A 44 5.64 0.25 -0.91
CA ILE A 44 7.08 0.50 -0.99
C ILE A 44 7.37 1.63 -1.97
N GLY A 45 6.69 1.61 -3.12
CA GLY A 45 6.83 2.70 -4.09
C GLY A 45 6.43 4.04 -3.51
N TYR A 46 5.32 4.07 -2.80
CA TYR A 46 4.84 5.29 -2.15
C TYR A 46 5.88 5.81 -1.15
N LEU A 47 6.39 4.93 -0.31
CA LEU A 47 7.35 5.33 0.70
C LEU A 47 8.65 5.82 0.07
N HIS A 48 9.05 5.20 -1.02
CA HIS A 48 10.25 5.63 -1.74
C HIS A 48 10.04 7.01 -2.39
N ASP A 49 8.92 7.20 -3.07
CA ASP A 49 8.69 8.41 -3.87
C ASP A 49 8.18 9.59 -3.06
N VAL A 50 7.35 9.33 -2.07
CA VAL A 50 6.71 10.40 -1.29
C VAL A 50 7.53 10.73 -0.05
N VAL A 51 8.01 9.72 0.65
CA VAL A 51 8.67 9.90 1.95
C VAL A 51 10.18 9.81 1.82
N ASP A 52 10.66 9.16 0.76
CA ASP A 52 12.09 8.98 0.50
C ASP A 52 12.77 8.16 1.58
N CYS A 53 12.07 7.13 2.06
CA CYS A 53 12.62 6.28 3.11
C CYS A 53 12.60 4.79 2.75
N GLY A 54 12.13 4.46 1.54
CA GLY A 54 11.93 3.06 1.17
C GLY A 54 13.18 2.22 1.23
N GLU A 55 14.30 2.79 0.78
CA GLU A 55 15.57 2.05 0.77
C GLU A 55 16.04 1.72 2.17
N ALA A 56 15.95 2.67 3.07
CA ALA A 56 16.35 2.46 4.46
C ALA A 56 15.50 1.37 5.12
N LEU A 57 14.22 1.34 4.81
CA LEU A 57 13.35 0.31 5.35
C LEU A 57 13.71 -1.06 4.82
N LEU A 58 14.02 -1.15 3.53
CA LEU A 58 14.34 -2.42 2.90
C LEU A 58 15.70 -2.95 3.32
N SER A 59 16.66 -2.06 3.50
CA SER A 59 18.00 -2.48 3.83
C SER A 59 18.14 -2.96 5.26
N GLY A 60 17.19 -2.63 6.11
CA GLY A 60 17.28 -2.98 7.51
C GLY A 60 18.40 -2.29 8.21
N SER A 61 18.97 -1.26 7.64
CA SER A 61 20.11 -0.63 8.19
C SER A 61 19.70 0.28 9.25
N GLU A 62 20.37 0.17 10.22
CA GLU A 62 20.52 0.99 11.23
C GLU A 62 19.48 1.68 11.74
N SER A 63 19.55 2.09 12.62
CA SER A 63 18.97 2.99 13.47
C SER A 63 17.72 3.41 12.99
N GLY A 64 17.07 2.67 12.41
CA GLY A 64 16.00 3.22 11.81
C GLY A 64 14.72 2.98 12.42
N THR A 65 13.75 3.69 11.91
CA THR A 65 12.38 3.39 12.17
C THR A 65 11.98 2.30 11.21
N GLY A 66 11.35 1.25 11.74
CA GLY A 66 10.77 0.19 10.94
C GLY A 66 9.27 0.32 10.90
N MET A 67 8.64 -0.57 10.13
CA MET A 67 7.19 -0.64 10.03
C MET A 67 6.72 -2.07 10.17
N VAL A 68 5.63 -2.26 10.90
CA VAL A 68 5.00 -3.55 11.06
C VAL A 68 3.57 -3.44 10.58
N ILE A 69 3.11 -4.44 9.85
CA ILE A 69 1.71 -4.47 9.42
C ILE A 69 0.90 -5.09 10.55
N ALA A 70 0.01 -4.30 11.13
CA ALA A 70 -0.82 -4.74 12.23
C ALA A 70 -2.16 -5.29 11.77
N ASN A 71 -2.60 -4.89 10.59
CA ASN A 71 -3.88 -5.34 10.06
C ASN A 71 -3.86 -5.27 8.54
N LEU A 72 -4.56 -6.22 7.92
CA LEU A 72 -4.70 -6.25 6.47
C LEU A 72 -6.13 -6.68 6.14
N GLU A 73 -6.80 -5.89 5.30
CA GLU A 73 -8.13 -6.22 4.82
C GLU A 73 -8.14 -6.13 3.31
N VAL A 74 -8.82 -7.05 2.67
CA VAL A 74 -8.96 -7.07 1.22
C VAL A 74 -10.40 -7.42 0.87
N ASP A 75 -11.00 -6.62 -0.01
CA ASP A 75 -12.31 -6.92 -0.57
C ASP A 75 -12.12 -7.23 -2.05
N TYR A 76 -12.52 -8.41 -2.47
CA TYR A 76 -12.36 -8.86 -3.86
C TYR A 76 -13.62 -8.55 -4.64
N ILE A 77 -13.46 -7.86 -5.75
CA ILE A 77 -14.60 -7.41 -6.56
C ILE A 77 -14.69 -8.22 -7.84
N GLN A 78 -13.58 -8.38 -8.55
CA GLN A 78 -13.56 -9.20 -9.75
C GLN A 78 -12.16 -9.80 -9.92
N PRO A 79 -12.07 -10.94 -10.62
CA PRO A 79 -10.77 -11.61 -10.73
C PRO A 79 -9.81 -10.84 -11.64
N VAL A 80 -8.52 -11.01 -11.37
CA VAL A 80 -7.46 -10.46 -12.20
C VAL A 80 -6.80 -11.64 -12.92
N GLN A 81 -6.55 -11.47 -14.23
CA GLN A 81 -5.99 -12.52 -15.07
C GLN A 81 -4.57 -12.14 -15.48
N ILE A 82 -3.82 -13.13 -15.96
CA ILE A 82 -2.42 -12.91 -16.30
C ILE A 82 -2.23 -11.88 -17.40
N SER A 83 -3.23 -11.76 -18.28
CA SER A 83 -3.14 -10.81 -19.39
C SER A 83 -3.51 -9.38 -18.98
N ASP A 84 -3.96 -9.19 -17.74
CA ASP A 84 -4.41 -7.86 -17.32
C ASP A 84 -3.22 -6.96 -17.03
N SER A 85 -3.39 -5.68 -17.36
CA SER A 85 -2.48 -4.65 -16.88
C SER A 85 -3.03 -4.18 -15.54
N VAL A 86 -2.21 -4.21 -14.52
CA VAL A 86 -2.65 -3.92 -13.16
C VAL A 86 -1.94 -2.67 -12.65
N ALA A 87 -2.73 -1.77 -12.09
CA ALA A 87 -2.21 -0.62 -11.37
C ALA A 87 -2.82 -0.62 -9.98
N VAL A 88 -2.03 -0.26 -8.99
CA VAL A 88 -2.51 -0.17 -7.61
C VAL A 88 -2.44 1.29 -7.20
N ALA A 89 -3.60 1.87 -6.93
CA ALA A 89 -3.66 3.21 -6.36
C ALA A 89 -3.54 3.09 -4.86
N VAL A 90 -2.79 3.99 -4.25
CA VAL A 90 -2.55 3.93 -2.81
C VAL A 90 -2.58 5.33 -2.22
N GLN A 91 -3.14 5.45 -1.03
CA GLN A 91 -3.17 6.73 -0.33
C GLN A 91 -3.10 6.51 1.17
N VAL A 92 -2.71 7.56 1.88
CA VAL A 92 -2.75 7.59 3.34
C VAL A 92 -3.83 8.61 3.71
N PRO A 93 -4.99 8.16 4.19
CA PRO A 93 -6.10 9.07 4.46
C PRO A 93 -5.95 9.88 5.74
N ARG A 94 -5.14 9.39 6.68
CA ARG A 94 -4.96 10.08 7.96
C ARG A 94 -3.72 9.55 8.65
N LEU A 95 -3.21 10.30 9.60
CA LEU A 95 -2.04 9.89 10.37
C LEU A 95 -2.40 9.86 11.86
N GLY A 96 -2.10 8.76 12.52
CA GLY A 96 -2.21 8.66 13.96
C GLY A 96 -0.91 9.06 14.62
N GLU A 97 -0.75 8.70 15.88
CA GLU A 97 0.49 9.01 16.59
C GLU A 97 1.60 8.03 16.24
N LYS A 98 1.31 6.74 16.32
CA LYS A 98 2.29 5.69 16.08
C LYS A 98 1.87 4.76 14.97
N SER A 99 0.77 5.05 14.30
CA SER A 99 0.26 4.20 13.25
C SER A 99 -0.47 5.03 12.22
N PHE A 100 -0.60 4.47 11.02
CA PHE A 100 -1.42 5.09 9.99
C PHE A 100 -1.83 4.02 8.98
N PRO A 101 -2.99 4.23 8.32
CA PRO A 101 -3.44 3.27 7.33
C PRO A 101 -2.97 3.64 5.95
N PHE A 102 -2.83 2.62 5.11
CA PHE A 102 -2.75 2.79 3.66
C PHE A 102 -4.03 2.21 3.09
N GLU A 103 -4.64 2.92 2.16
CA GLU A 103 -5.79 2.42 1.41
C GLU A 103 -5.36 2.15 -0.01
N TYR A 104 -5.88 1.07 -0.60
CA TYR A 104 -5.47 0.59 -1.93
C TYR A 104 -6.67 0.32 -2.83
N GLU A 105 -6.45 0.51 -4.12
CA GLU A 105 -7.39 0.07 -5.15
C GLU A 105 -6.60 -0.64 -6.22
N VAL A 106 -6.94 -1.91 -6.46
CA VAL A 106 -6.33 -2.66 -7.56
C VAL A 106 -7.19 -2.45 -8.79
N ARG A 107 -6.59 -1.92 -9.84
CA ARG A 107 -7.31 -1.52 -11.05
C ARG A 107 -6.79 -2.27 -12.26
N THR A 108 -7.71 -2.69 -13.12
CA THR A 108 -7.39 -3.27 -14.41
C THR A 108 -8.12 -2.48 -15.49
N GLY A 109 -7.98 -2.90 -16.75
CA GLY A 109 -8.76 -2.28 -17.82
C GLY A 109 -10.26 -2.40 -17.64
N ASP A 110 -10.70 -3.37 -16.84
CA ASP A 110 -12.11 -3.61 -16.59
C ASP A 110 -12.64 -2.87 -15.37
N GLY A 111 -11.80 -2.09 -14.70
CA GLY A 111 -12.21 -1.31 -13.55
C GLY A 111 -11.52 -1.77 -12.28
N VAL A 112 -12.16 -1.51 -11.14
CA VAL A 112 -11.59 -1.86 -9.84
C VAL A 112 -11.79 -3.34 -9.58
N ALA A 113 -10.70 -4.06 -9.37
CA ALA A 113 -10.73 -5.49 -9.12
C ALA A 113 -10.74 -5.83 -7.63
N ALA A 114 -10.16 -4.97 -6.81
CA ALA A 114 -10.13 -5.19 -5.37
C ALA A 114 -9.83 -3.88 -4.67
N THR A 115 -10.26 -3.79 -3.42
CA THR A 115 -9.88 -2.69 -2.55
C THR A 115 -9.27 -3.26 -1.29
N GLY A 116 -8.50 -2.47 -0.59
CA GLY A 116 -7.89 -2.97 0.64
C GLY A 116 -7.36 -1.87 1.52
N GLU A 117 -6.97 -2.29 2.70
CA GLU A 117 -6.40 -1.38 3.68
C GLU A 117 -5.39 -2.14 4.52
N THR A 118 -4.26 -1.50 4.81
CA THR A 118 -3.32 -2.02 5.80
C THR A 118 -3.13 -0.96 6.86
N THR A 119 -2.97 -1.41 8.10
CA THR A 119 -2.58 -0.49 9.18
C THR A 119 -1.12 -0.76 9.48
N VAL A 120 -0.31 0.27 9.40
CA VAL A 120 1.11 0.17 9.73
C VAL A 120 1.38 0.81 11.06
N VAL A 121 2.24 0.17 11.83
CA VAL A 121 2.71 0.71 13.11
C VAL A 121 4.19 0.99 12.96
N THR A 122 4.61 2.20 13.32
CA THR A 122 6.04 2.55 13.30
C THR A 122 6.69 2.06 14.59
N TYR A 123 7.89 1.52 14.47
CA TYR A 123 8.58 1.01 15.63
C TYR A 123 10.07 1.33 15.55
N ASP A 124 10.71 1.32 16.72
CA ASP A 124 12.14 1.54 16.84
C ASP A 124 12.82 0.19 16.73
N ARG A 125 13.68 0.04 15.75
CA ARG A 125 14.37 -1.25 15.52
C ARG A 125 15.34 -1.61 16.64
N ASP A 126 15.85 -0.62 17.32
CA ASP A 126 16.81 -0.87 18.41
C ASP A 126 16.13 -1.38 19.67
N THR A 127 14.99 -0.78 20.03
CA THR A 127 14.28 -1.16 21.24
C THR A 127 13.18 -2.15 20.97
N GLU A 128 12.83 -2.37 19.69
CA GLU A 128 11.76 -3.27 19.26
C GLU A 128 10.43 -2.89 19.90
N SER A 129 10.17 -1.60 20.01
CA SER A 129 8.92 -1.10 20.56
C SER A 129 8.35 -0.04 19.63
N SER A 130 7.05 0.19 19.74
CA SER A 130 6.41 1.19 18.90
C SER A 130 6.96 2.58 19.22
N ARG A 131 6.95 3.44 18.23
CA ARG A 131 7.42 4.80 18.38
C ARG A 131 6.55 5.73 17.54
N PRO A 132 6.54 7.03 17.86
CA PRO A 132 5.77 7.98 17.04
C PRO A 132 6.29 7.99 15.60
N ILE A 133 5.39 8.31 14.68
CA ILE A 133 5.76 8.49 13.27
C ILE A 133 6.82 9.58 13.21
N PRO A 134 7.96 9.32 12.54
CA PRO A 134 9.00 10.34 12.43
C PRO A 134 8.43 11.62 11.82
N GLU A 135 8.90 12.75 12.31
CA GLU A 135 8.33 14.04 11.90
C GLU A 135 8.50 14.30 10.40
N ASP A 136 9.64 13.88 9.83
CA ASP A 136 9.86 14.08 8.40
C ASP A 136 8.91 13.22 7.57
N TRP A 137 8.56 12.02 8.03
CA TRP A 137 7.56 11.19 7.35
C TRP A 137 6.19 11.89 7.42
N ARG A 138 5.84 12.37 8.61
CA ARG A 138 4.55 13.03 8.83
C ARG A 138 4.41 14.24 7.93
N GLU A 139 5.45 15.04 7.83
CA GLU A 139 5.43 16.23 7.00
C GLU A 139 5.29 15.89 5.52
N ALA A 140 6.05 14.91 5.07
CA ALA A 140 6.01 14.51 3.66
C ALA A 140 4.64 13.97 3.26
N ILE A 141 4.07 13.11 4.10
CA ILE A 141 2.76 12.51 3.82
C ILE A 141 1.67 13.58 3.87
N THR A 142 1.71 14.42 4.90
CA THR A 142 0.73 15.49 5.05
C THR A 142 0.73 16.40 3.83
N LYS A 143 1.92 16.76 3.37
CA LYS A 143 2.04 17.65 2.22
C LYS A 143 1.53 16.97 0.94
N PHE A 144 1.88 15.71 0.75
CA PHE A 144 1.48 14.99 -0.45
C PHE A 144 -0.03 14.76 -0.50
N GLU A 145 -0.61 14.38 0.64
CA GLU A 145 -2.02 14.00 0.68
C GLU A 145 -2.94 15.21 0.95
N GLY A 146 -2.38 16.33 1.35
CA GLY A 146 -3.20 17.49 1.67
C GLY A 146 -3.92 17.38 3.00
N LEU A 147 -3.31 16.72 3.96
CA LEU A 147 -3.94 16.53 5.27
C LEU A 147 -3.78 17.72 6.21
#